data_afaf6c22a9df99c00f0c4383f2b83d17
#
_entry.id   afaf6c22a9df99c00f0c4383f2b83d17
#
_cell.length_a   1.000
_cell.length_b   1.000
_cell.length_c   1.000
_cell.angle_alpha   90.00
_cell.angle_beta   90.00
_cell.angle_gamma   90.00
#
_symmetry.space_group_name_H-M   'P 1'
#
loop_
_entity.id
_entity.type
_entity.pdbx_description
1 polymer ?
#
loop_
_entity_poly.entity_id
_entity_poly.type
_entity_poly.pdbx_seq_one_letter_code
_entity_poly.pdbx_strand_id
1 'polypeptide(L)'
;MRKLLLTAAALLQTVLIFSAQAQERWPEEYWNPKPLAEDLILPMPCGGAMAFRAVPTPMGHGLLADRPAMLGQADAETNYSEYLRQSFIAGPFRGADAAAPPRYFIGKYEVTRDQYAAVSAGNCAAASAPGRLPQADIPWHEAVVFTARYSAWLARNAREALPMREDARAFIRLPTEEEWEYAARGGAAVGEADFAARNFPMPDGMQRYVWFQGTRSSGGRVRPIGMLEPNPLGIFDILGNVSEWVLEPYRLNRVGRAHGQAGGMVARGGDFLTPEEQIRSSLRIELPPLDRNGEPLKLRSLGFRPVLALVATSSDQRPAQLRAAFEAEAQTRGNASEDPARLLDVLKNETPDPALRQGIERVGAALRTAQRERNDQEIQAIQSQIAAAAQIGRQILLAEGFAELLGVFARVQAETVQAQRLLAEDQGRIAAVTQAEIQAALRRQQERTQQITNTMARIEAALRSQAEGQPARSQELAASYMRTVLAVGRSADRLRIQDAGNIVHQESQSQNLQHLPELVRIATRHMVAVSNGNPPSREQAMADLTNALRPAPPGSNAPAQRR
;
A
#
# COMPACT_ATOMS: atom_id res chain seq x y z
N MET A 1 -8.52 87.23 -2.08
CA MET A 1 -9.91 86.70 -2.21
C MET A 1 -9.80 85.26 -2.69
N ARG A 2 -10.61 84.39 -2.12
CA ARG A 2 -10.79 82.95 -2.29
C ARG A 2 -9.76 82.08 -1.61
N LYS A 3 -10.08 81.68 -0.39
CA LYS A 3 -9.53 80.58 0.37
C LYS A 3 -10.04 79.26 -0.24
N LEU A 4 -9.13 78.42 -0.69
CA LEU A 4 -9.45 77.00 -0.99
C LEU A 4 -9.27 76.17 0.30
N LEU A 5 -10.37 75.61 0.74
CA LEU A 5 -10.41 74.53 1.76
C LEU A 5 -10.00 73.22 1.09
N LEU A 6 -8.87 72.68 1.48
CA LEU A 6 -8.45 71.30 1.17
C LEU A 6 -8.96 70.41 2.32
N THR A 7 -9.99 69.64 2.07
CA THR A 7 -10.42 68.52 2.90
C THR A 7 -9.56 67.32 2.64
N ALA A 8 -8.68 67.00 3.58
CA ALA A 8 -7.91 65.77 3.58
C ALA A 8 -8.83 64.60 4.03
N ALA A 9 -9.26 63.77 3.09
CA ALA A 9 -9.87 62.49 3.38
C ALA A 9 -8.78 61.49 3.84
N ALA A 10 -8.71 61.23 5.12
CA ALA A 10 -7.91 60.18 5.67
C ALA A 10 -8.56 58.84 5.33
N LEU A 11 -8.04 58.12 4.32
CA LEU A 11 -8.32 56.70 4.09
C LEU A 11 -7.66 55.90 5.21
N LEU A 12 -8.45 55.47 6.17
CA LEU A 12 -8.07 54.46 7.14
C LEU A 12 -8.00 53.13 6.41
N GLN A 13 -6.84 52.77 5.88
CA GLN A 13 -6.55 51.42 5.45
C GLN A 13 -6.40 50.56 6.73
N THR A 14 -7.47 49.86 7.09
CA THR A 14 -7.43 48.77 8.05
C THR A 14 -6.67 47.64 7.39
N VAL A 15 -5.35 47.58 7.58
CA VAL A 15 -4.52 46.42 7.31
C VAL A 15 -4.99 45.36 8.31
N LEU A 16 -5.82 44.42 7.86
CA LEU A 16 -6.07 43.18 8.53
C LEU A 16 -4.75 42.42 8.52
N ILE A 17 -3.94 42.68 9.56
CA ILE A 17 -2.83 41.81 9.91
C ILE A 17 -3.50 40.50 10.36
N PHE A 18 -3.64 39.54 9.44
CA PHE A 18 -3.78 38.15 9.81
C PHE A 18 -2.47 37.83 10.54
N SER A 19 -2.46 38.02 11.85
CA SER A 19 -1.50 37.38 12.74
C SER A 19 -1.69 35.90 12.49
N ALA A 20 -0.84 35.30 11.64
CA ALA A 20 -0.61 33.88 11.71
C ALA A 20 -0.17 33.65 13.17
N GLN A 21 -1.11 33.29 14.04
CA GLN A 21 -0.78 32.82 15.37
C GLN A 21 0.22 31.70 15.14
N ALA A 22 1.49 31.96 15.50
CA ALA A 22 2.50 30.93 15.52
C ALA A 22 1.91 29.84 16.41
N GLN A 23 1.50 28.75 15.81
CA GLN A 23 0.84 27.66 16.50
C GLN A 23 1.81 27.21 17.59
N GLU A 24 1.40 27.31 18.85
CA GLU A 24 2.22 26.97 19.99
C GLU A 24 2.71 25.53 19.85
N ARG A 25 4.01 25.33 19.87
CA ARG A 25 4.58 23.99 19.76
C ARG A 25 4.21 23.18 20.99
N TRP A 26 3.83 21.95 20.78
CA TRP A 26 3.59 21.04 21.90
C TRP A 26 4.85 20.88 22.74
N PRO A 27 4.75 20.92 24.06
CA PRO A 27 5.86 20.56 24.94
C PRO A 27 6.39 19.17 24.61
N GLU A 28 7.71 19.01 24.57
CA GLU A 28 8.36 17.78 24.11
C GLU A 28 7.94 16.56 24.96
N GLU A 29 7.68 16.74 26.23
CA GLU A 29 7.23 15.70 27.15
C GLU A 29 5.94 14.98 26.73
N TYR A 30 5.13 15.58 25.85
CA TYR A 30 3.87 14.98 25.37
C TYR A 30 4.05 14.07 24.16
N TRP A 31 5.14 14.25 23.39
CA TRP A 31 5.37 13.48 22.16
C TRP A 31 6.73 12.77 22.12
N ASN A 32 7.71 13.19 22.93
CA ASN A 32 9.03 12.55 23.09
C ASN A 32 9.50 12.63 24.57
N PRO A 33 8.84 11.95 25.50
CA PRO A 33 9.13 12.07 26.94
C PRO A 33 10.53 11.59 27.34
N LYS A 34 11.23 10.89 26.49
CA LYS A 34 12.59 10.36 26.69
C LYS A 34 13.45 10.70 25.47
N PRO A 35 13.82 11.95 25.21
CA PRO A 35 14.58 12.33 24.03
C PRO A 35 15.95 11.64 24.00
N LEU A 36 16.35 11.20 22.81
CA LEU A 36 17.64 10.60 22.53
C LEU A 36 18.33 11.38 21.39
N ALA A 37 19.65 11.46 21.43
CA ALA A 37 20.42 12.32 20.51
C ALA A 37 20.23 12.00 19.02
N GLU A 38 19.88 10.75 18.69
CA GLU A 38 19.72 10.29 17.31
C GLU A 38 18.24 10.13 16.90
N ASP A 39 17.33 10.76 17.63
CA ASP A 39 15.92 10.76 17.25
C ASP A 39 15.71 11.56 15.95
N LEU A 40 15.07 10.96 14.96
CA LEU A 40 14.55 11.70 13.82
C LEU A 40 13.20 12.29 14.22
N ILE A 41 13.12 13.62 14.25
CA ILE A 41 11.91 14.34 14.62
C ILE A 41 11.23 14.85 13.36
N LEU A 42 9.99 14.43 13.13
CA LEU A 42 9.15 14.95 12.07
C LEU A 42 8.04 15.84 12.66
N PRO A 43 7.85 17.05 12.13
CA PRO A 43 6.77 17.94 12.56
C PRO A 43 5.41 17.36 12.18
N MET A 44 4.38 17.72 12.94
CA MET A 44 3.00 17.33 12.73
C MET A 44 2.09 18.57 12.68
N PRO A 45 0.85 18.43 12.19
CA PRO A 45 -0.16 19.49 12.35
C PRO A 45 -0.26 19.94 13.80
N CYS A 46 -0.82 21.11 14.02
CA CYS A 46 -1.14 21.63 15.34
C CYS A 46 0.08 21.89 16.26
N GLY A 47 1.26 22.10 15.68
CA GLY A 47 2.50 22.31 16.44
C GLY A 47 3.04 21.06 17.13
N GLY A 48 2.49 19.91 16.81
CA GLY A 48 2.97 18.60 17.29
C GLY A 48 4.23 18.12 16.60
N ALA A 49 4.76 17.01 17.08
CA ALA A 49 5.86 16.29 16.44
C ALA A 49 5.78 14.79 16.73
N MET A 50 6.53 14.00 15.95
CA MET A 50 6.67 12.57 16.15
C MET A 50 8.14 12.18 16.08
N ALA A 51 8.58 11.39 17.04
CA ALA A 51 9.95 10.88 17.13
C ALA A 51 10.04 9.49 16.49
N PHE A 52 11.09 9.28 15.71
CA PHE A 52 11.41 7.99 15.07
C PHE A 52 12.80 7.53 15.48
N ARG A 53 12.99 6.22 15.58
CA ARG A 53 14.29 5.59 15.81
C ARG A 53 14.80 4.96 14.53
N ALA A 54 16.10 5.15 14.30
CA ALA A 54 16.80 4.44 13.23
C ALA A 54 16.99 2.97 13.63
N VAL A 55 16.63 2.07 12.71
CA VAL A 55 16.88 0.64 12.83
C VAL A 55 17.93 0.26 11.80
N PRO A 56 19.20 0.07 12.20
CA PRO A 56 20.27 -0.30 11.29
C PRO A 56 20.05 -1.72 10.72
N THR A 57 20.25 -1.83 9.41
CA THR A 57 20.22 -3.11 8.69
C THR A 57 21.58 -3.34 8.02
N PRO A 58 22.64 -3.62 8.79
CA PRO A 58 23.96 -3.88 8.22
C PRO A 58 23.87 -5.07 7.28
N MET A 59 24.29 -4.87 6.06
CA MET A 59 24.16 -5.83 4.96
C MET A 59 25.39 -5.75 4.06
N GLY A 60 25.50 -6.68 3.11
CA GLY A 60 26.52 -6.66 2.08
C GLY A 60 26.44 -5.40 1.18
N HIS A 61 27.40 -5.29 0.28
CA HIS A 61 27.45 -4.19 -0.67
C HIS A 61 26.56 -4.49 -1.88
N GLY A 62 25.85 -3.48 -2.37
CA GLY A 62 25.03 -3.57 -3.58
C GLY A 62 23.67 -2.90 -3.47
N LEU A 63 23.01 -2.78 -4.61
CA LEU A 63 21.71 -2.12 -4.72
C LEU A 63 20.57 -3.01 -4.23
N LEU A 64 20.74 -4.34 -4.37
CA LEU A 64 19.79 -5.38 -3.98
C LEU A 64 20.13 -6.00 -2.62
N ALA A 65 21.20 -5.52 -1.97
CA ALA A 65 21.63 -6.08 -0.70
C ALA A 65 20.56 -5.83 0.38
N ASP A 66 20.22 -6.89 1.10
CA ASP A 66 19.35 -6.90 2.26
C ASP A 66 19.98 -7.69 3.40
N ARG A 67 19.45 -7.55 4.60
CA ARG A 67 19.92 -8.27 5.77
C ARG A 67 19.08 -9.52 5.98
N PRO A 68 19.64 -10.72 5.89
CA PRO A 68 18.95 -11.92 6.32
C PRO A 68 18.79 -11.91 7.84
N ALA A 69 17.61 -12.27 8.32
CA ALA A 69 17.30 -12.40 9.74
C ALA A 69 16.40 -13.63 9.95
N MET A 70 16.66 -14.37 11.02
CA MET A 70 15.77 -15.46 11.44
C MET A 70 14.69 -14.86 12.35
N LEU A 71 13.47 -14.81 11.86
CA LEU A 71 12.29 -14.30 12.58
C LEU A 71 11.36 -15.47 12.97
N GLY A 72 10.48 -15.20 13.93
CA GLY A 72 9.62 -16.24 14.49
C GLY A 72 10.22 -16.92 15.69
N GLN A 73 9.68 -18.07 16.08
CA GLN A 73 10.13 -18.86 17.21
C GLN A 73 9.96 -20.36 16.94
N ALA A 74 10.94 -21.15 17.41
CA ALA A 74 10.90 -22.61 17.29
C ALA A 74 10.15 -23.25 18.48
N ASP A 75 8.93 -22.81 18.75
CA ASP A 75 8.05 -23.35 19.79
C ASP A 75 7.03 -24.29 19.14
N ALA A 76 6.94 -25.53 19.62
CA ALA A 76 6.06 -26.54 19.04
C ALA A 76 4.57 -26.16 19.11
N GLU A 77 4.16 -25.41 20.12
CA GLU A 77 2.75 -25.01 20.31
C GLU A 77 2.33 -23.87 19.38
N THR A 78 3.26 -22.97 19.05
CA THR A 78 2.96 -21.75 18.28
C THR A 78 3.56 -21.76 16.87
N ASN A 79 4.32 -22.78 16.49
CA ASN A 79 5.07 -22.78 15.24
C ASN A 79 4.18 -22.69 13.98
N TYR A 80 2.92 -23.15 14.02
CA TYR A 80 1.97 -22.97 12.91
C TYR A 80 1.64 -21.49 12.61
N SER A 81 1.80 -20.62 13.59
CA SER A 81 1.60 -19.18 13.46
C SER A 81 2.91 -18.38 13.48
N GLU A 82 3.91 -18.82 14.23
CA GLU A 82 5.11 -18.07 14.58
C GLU A 82 6.43 -18.80 14.27
N TYR A 83 6.40 -19.84 13.42
CA TYR A 83 7.58 -20.67 13.20
C TYR A 83 8.80 -19.84 12.73
N LEU A 84 9.97 -20.37 13.08
CA LEU A 84 11.23 -19.77 12.68
C LEU A 84 11.39 -19.78 11.15
N ARG A 85 11.58 -18.60 10.56
CA ARG A 85 11.73 -18.43 9.12
C ARG A 85 12.83 -17.43 8.80
N GLN A 86 13.54 -17.68 7.73
CA GLN A 86 14.45 -16.68 7.17
C GLN A 86 13.62 -15.58 6.50
N SER A 87 13.88 -14.35 6.89
CA SER A 87 13.31 -13.15 6.32
C SER A 87 14.42 -12.18 5.90
N PHE A 88 14.09 -11.20 5.09
CA PHE A 88 15.05 -10.26 4.54
C PHE A 88 14.58 -8.83 4.81
N ILE A 89 15.46 -8.04 5.43
CA ILE A 89 15.15 -6.67 5.82
C ILE A 89 16.10 -5.70 5.12
N ALA A 90 15.56 -4.71 4.41
CA ALA A 90 16.33 -3.69 3.73
C ALA A 90 16.16 -2.33 4.41
N GLY A 91 17.24 -1.54 4.46
CA GLY A 91 17.20 -0.15 4.89
C GLY A 91 17.20 0.78 3.68
N PRO A 92 16.11 1.51 3.40
CA PRO A 92 16.08 2.41 2.26
C PRO A 92 16.93 3.66 2.45
N PHE A 93 17.28 4.02 3.70
CA PHE A 93 18.03 5.23 4.01
C PHE A 93 19.49 4.93 4.35
N ARG A 94 20.39 5.80 3.88
CA ARG A 94 21.80 5.80 4.26
C ARG A 94 22.11 7.08 5.03
N GLY A 95 23.08 7.01 5.94
CA GLY A 95 23.59 8.21 6.62
C GLY A 95 24.40 9.09 5.67
N ALA A 96 24.71 10.30 6.11
CA ALA A 96 25.65 11.18 5.41
C ALA A 96 27.06 10.57 5.31
N ASP A 97 27.44 9.75 6.29
CA ASP A 97 28.63 8.94 6.24
C ASP A 97 28.37 7.68 5.41
N ALA A 98 29.15 7.49 4.36
CA ALA A 98 29.07 6.33 3.47
C ALA A 98 29.38 5.00 4.20
N ALA A 99 30.10 5.04 5.33
CA ALA A 99 30.38 3.88 6.18
C ALA A 99 29.21 3.52 7.09
N ALA A 100 28.24 4.41 7.31
CA ALA A 100 27.08 4.12 8.15
C ALA A 100 26.18 3.05 7.48
N PRO A 101 25.71 2.04 8.25
CA PRO A 101 24.85 1.01 7.71
C PRO A 101 23.54 1.59 7.16
N PRO A 102 22.97 0.97 6.12
CA PRO A 102 21.60 1.24 5.72
C PRO A 102 20.65 1.08 6.91
N ARG A 103 19.54 1.82 6.90
CA ARG A 103 18.56 1.83 7.98
C ARG A 103 17.16 2.13 7.48
N TYR A 104 16.16 1.74 8.24
CA TYR A 104 14.82 2.32 8.16
C TYR A 104 14.52 3.06 9.46
N PHE A 105 13.40 3.79 9.50
CA PHE A 105 12.98 4.50 10.69
C PHE A 105 11.61 4.00 11.13
N ILE A 106 11.47 3.70 12.42
CA ILE A 106 10.21 3.27 13.04
C ILE A 106 9.82 4.24 14.15
N GLY A 107 8.53 4.45 14.37
CA GLY A 107 8.02 5.26 15.46
C GLY A 107 8.65 4.85 16.78
N LYS A 108 9.25 5.81 17.49
CA LYS A 108 9.87 5.57 18.80
C LYS A 108 8.86 5.10 19.83
N TYR A 109 7.64 5.60 19.71
CA TYR A 109 6.49 5.28 20.53
C TYR A 109 5.32 4.86 19.64
N GLU A 110 4.28 4.33 20.26
CA GLU A 110 2.96 4.18 19.65
C GLU A 110 2.39 5.56 19.30
N VAL A 111 1.55 5.69 18.29
CA VAL A 111 0.87 6.95 17.97
C VAL A 111 -0.04 7.34 19.12
N THR A 112 0.13 8.55 19.63
CA THR A 112 -0.67 9.05 20.75
C THR A 112 -2.03 9.59 20.29
N ARG A 113 -2.97 9.76 21.24
CA ARG A 113 -4.30 10.35 20.99
C ARG A 113 -4.20 11.75 20.41
N ASP A 114 -3.34 12.60 20.96
CA ASP A 114 -3.15 13.97 20.48
C ASP A 114 -2.55 13.96 19.07
N GLN A 115 -1.56 13.11 18.78
CA GLN A 115 -0.98 12.94 17.45
C GLN A 115 -2.02 12.45 16.43
N TYR A 116 -2.84 11.48 16.84
CA TYR A 116 -3.91 10.98 15.98
C TYR A 116 -4.95 12.07 15.68
N ALA A 117 -5.40 12.81 16.69
CA ALA A 117 -6.38 13.87 16.53
C ALA A 117 -5.86 15.01 15.63
N ALA A 118 -4.59 15.38 15.77
CA ALA A 118 -3.96 16.42 14.97
C ALA A 118 -3.97 16.10 13.46
N VAL A 119 -3.75 14.83 13.09
CA VAL A 119 -3.73 14.40 11.68
C VAL A 119 -5.13 14.08 11.15
N SER A 120 -5.97 13.42 11.97
CA SER A 120 -7.23 12.85 11.50
C SER A 120 -8.38 13.83 11.55
N ALA A 121 -8.47 14.65 12.61
CA ALA A 121 -9.58 15.57 12.80
C ALA A 121 -9.27 16.99 12.30
N GLY A 122 -8.00 17.34 12.09
CA GLY A 122 -7.58 18.72 11.78
C GLY A 122 -7.91 19.72 12.88
N ASN A 123 -8.27 19.21 14.06
CA ASN A 123 -8.63 20.01 15.22
C ASN A 123 -7.41 20.19 16.12
N CYS A 124 -6.91 21.42 16.17
CA CYS A 124 -5.68 21.75 16.88
C CYS A 124 -5.97 22.05 18.36
N ALA A 125 -6.22 21.03 19.13
CA ALA A 125 -6.20 21.15 20.60
C ALA A 125 -4.75 21.23 21.12
N ALA A 126 -4.57 21.86 22.27
CA ALA A 126 -3.29 21.82 22.97
C ALA A 126 -2.96 20.39 23.40
N ALA A 127 -1.67 20.04 23.39
CA ALA A 127 -1.23 18.74 23.90
C ALA A 127 -1.58 18.58 25.38
N SER A 128 -1.90 17.36 25.76
CA SER A 128 -2.45 17.08 27.08
C SER A 128 -1.89 15.79 27.70
N ALA A 129 -1.87 15.72 29.03
CA ALA A 129 -1.45 14.49 29.71
C ALA A 129 -2.32 13.27 29.35
N PRO A 130 -3.65 13.36 29.23
CA PRO A 130 -4.46 12.27 28.68
C PRO A 130 -4.17 11.95 27.21
N GLY A 131 -3.75 12.93 26.42
CA GLY A 131 -3.39 12.80 25.02
C GLY A 131 -2.11 12.03 24.77
N ARG A 132 -1.25 11.83 25.78
CA ARG A 132 -0.07 10.95 25.74
C ARG A 132 -0.38 9.46 25.74
N LEU A 133 -1.62 9.07 25.98
CA LEU A 133 -2.02 7.67 25.86
C LEU A 133 -1.94 7.26 24.39
N PRO A 134 -1.53 6.01 24.09
CA PRO A 134 -1.65 5.46 22.74
C PRO A 134 -3.07 5.62 22.19
N GLN A 135 -3.17 5.93 20.90
CA GLN A 135 -4.43 5.87 20.21
C GLN A 135 -4.82 4.41 20.01
N ALA A 136 -5.73 3.94 20.83
CA ALA A 136 -6.39 2.65 20.69
C ALA A 136 -7.79 2.80 20.10
N ASP A 137 -8.55 1.71 20.04
CA ASP A 137 -9.89 1.66 19.42
C ASP A 137 -9.90 2.09 17.94
N ILE A 138 -8.83 1.78 17.23
CA ILE A 138 -8.65 2.17 15.82
C ILE A 138 -8.66 0.94 14.91
N PRO A 139 -9.53 0.91 13.89
CA PRO A 139 -9.51 -0.15 12.88
C PRO A 139 -8.27 -0.04 11.98
N TRP A 140 -7.84 -1.14 11.41
CA TRP A 140 -6.67 -1.21 10.53
C TRP A 140 -6.68 -0.16 9.40
N HIS A 141 -7.80 -0.01 8.70
CA HIS A 141 -7.91 0.92 7.59
C HIS A 141 -7.79 2.39 8.03
N GLU A 142 -8.26 2.75 9.24
CA GLU A 142 -8.07 4.10 9.78
C GLU A 142 -6.60 4.38 10.14
N ALA A 143 -5.88 3.36 10.64
CA ALA A 143 -4.43 3.47 10.85
C ALA A 143 -3.69 3.70 9.52
N VAL A 144 -4.08 3.00 8.45
CA VAL A 144 -3.55 3.24 7.09
C VAL A 144 -3.89 4.65 6.60
N VAL A 145 -5.13 5.09 6.77
CA VAL A 145 -5.56 6.45 6.39
C VAL A 145 -4.78 7.52 7.16
N PHE A 146 -4.53 7.31 8.45
CA PHE A 146 -3.68 8.20 9.24
C PHE A 146 -2.30 8.35 8.60
N THR A 147 -1.63 7.25 8.27
CA THR A 147 -0.29 7.29 7.67
C THR A 147 -0.28 8.03 6.33
N ALA A 148 -1.30 7.83 5.51
CA ALA A 148 -1.46 8.52 4.24
C ALA A 148 -1.69 10.03 4.42
N ARG A 149 -2.56 10.43 5.36
CA ARG A 149 -2.82 11.84 5.70
C ARG A 149 -1.57 12.53 6.25
N TYR A 150 -0.84 11.86 7.14
CA TYR A 150 0.39 12.40 7.69
C TYR A 150 1.47 12.57 6.61
N SER A 151 1.65 11.58 5.74
CA SER A 151 2.53 11.69 4.56
C SER A 151 2.16 12.89 3.68
N ALA A 152 0.87 13.04 3.36
CA ALA A 152 0.39 14.14 2.55
C ALA A 152 0.58 15.51 3.22
N TRP A 153 0.42 15.59 4.54
CA TRP A 153 0.67 16.81 5.29
C TRP A 153 2.15 17.17 5.30
N LEU A 154 3.04 16.20 5.58
CA LEU A 154 4.49 16.39 5.55
C LEU A 154 4.96 16.86 4.17
N ALA A 155 4.48 16.24 3.10
CA ALA A 155 4.85 16.60 1.74
C ALA A 155 4.48 18.06 1.39
N ARG A 156 3.39 18.59 1.95
CA ARG A 156 2.93 19.97 1.72
C ARG A 156 3.55 21.00 2.65
N ASN A 157 3.78 20.65 3.92
CA ASN A 157 4.08 21.63 4.97
C ASN A 157 5.50 21.50 5.54
N ALA A 158 6.15 20.34 5.40
CA ALA A 158 7.44 20.05 6.01
C ALA A 158 8.28 19.10 5.14
N ARG A 159 8.21 19.27 3.83
CA ARG A 159 8.86 18.39 2.86
C ARG A 159 10.36 18.19 3.13
N GLU A 160 11.05 19.25 3.56
CA GLU A 160 12.49 19.22 3.80
C GLU A 160 12.87 18.42 5.07
N ALA A 161 11.92 18.19 5.98
CA ALA A 161 12.15 17.33 7.15
C ALA A 161 12.16 15.84 6.81
N LEU A 162 11.60 15.46 5.65
CA LEU A 162 11.56 14.07 5.21
C LEU A 162 12.92 13.62 4.70
N PRO A 163 13.48 12.50 5.20
CA PRO A 163 14.64 11.87 4.59
C PRO A 163 14.41 11.60 3.11
N MET A 164 15.45 11.74 2.32
CA MET A 164 15.39 11.52 0.88
C MET A 164 16.51 10.60 0.40
N ARG A 165 16.30 10.00 -0.76
CA ARG A 165 17.31 9.28 -1.52
C ARG A 165 17.09 9.58 -2.99
N GLU A 166 18.13 10.02 -3.68
CA GLU A 166 18.03 10.47 -5.06
C GLU A 166 16.91 11.53 -5.19
N ASP A 167 15.91 11.31 -6.06
CA ASP A 167 14.80 12.24 -6.29
C ASP A 167 13.57 11.97 -5.42
N ALA A 168 13.56 10.87 -4.67
CA ALA A 168 12.42 10.44 -3.86
C ALA A 168 12.59 10.81 -2.38
N ARG A 169 11.52 11.32 -1.79
CA ARG A 169 11.41 11.56 -0.35
C ARG A 169 10.65 10.44 0.33
N ALA A 170 10.94 10.26 1.61
CA ALA A 170 10.25 9.32 2.47
C ALA A 170 8.75 9.62 2.54
N PHE A 171 7.97 8.58 2.82
CA PHE A 171 6.56 8.65 3.18
C PHE A 171 6.29 7.74 4.38
N ILE A 172 5.17 7.95 5.04
CA ILE A 172 4.77 7.22 6.25
C ILE A 172 3.84 6.08 5.86
N ARG A 173 4.05 4.89 6.42
CA ARG A 173 3.14 3.73 6.35
C ARG A 173 3.16 2.92 7.64
N LEU A 174 2.31 1.92 7.74
CA LEU A 174 2.47 0.88 8.77
C LEU A 174 3.75 0.07 8.49
N PRO A 175 4.41 -0.46 9.54
CA PRO A 175 5.55 -1.38 9.36
C PRO A 175 5.11 -2.66 8.67
N THR A 176 6.03 -3.31 7.93
CA THR A 176 5.84 -4.71 7.60
C THR A 176 6.02 -5.57 8.86
N GLU A 177 5.54 -6.80 8.79
CA GLU A 177 5.69 -7.74 9.91
C GLU A 177 7.17 -8.00 10.23
N GLU A 178 8.00 -8.09 9.20
CA GLU A 178 9.44 -8.27 9.32
C GLU A 178 10.15 -7.06 9.91
N GLU A 179 9.82 -5.85 9.45
CA GLU A 179 10.36 -4.60 10.00
C GLU A 179 9.99 -4.47 11.48
N TRP A 180 8.74 -4.75 11.82
CA TRP A 180 8.27 -4.66 13.18
C TRP A 180 8.98 -5.66 14.10
N GLU A 181 9.05 -6.94 13.72
CA GLU A 181 9.68 -7.98 14.56
C GLU A 181 11.18 -7.80 14.68
N TYR A 182 11.86 -7.43 13.58
CA TYR A 182 13.28 -7.13 13.60
C TYR A 182 13.61 -5.99 14.58
N ALA A 183 12.82 -4.92 14.56
CA ALA A 183 12.96 -3.82 15.50
C ALA A 183 12.64 -4.23 16.94
N ALA A 184 11.58 -5.03 17.16
CA ALA A 184 11.20 -5.50 18.48
C ALA A 184 12.28 -6.37 19.15
N ARG A 185 12.99 -7.18 18.36
CA ARG A 185 14.11 -8.01 18.84
C ARG A 185 15.39 -7.23 19.15
N GLY A 186 15.44 -5.93 18.85
CA GLY A 186 16.63 -5.10 19.03
C GLY A 186 17.53 -4.99 17.80
N GLY A 187 17.16 -5.60 16.68
CA GLY A 187 17.85 -5.48 15.39
C GLY A 187 19.35 -5.79 15.46
N ALA A 188 20.16 -4.90 14.91
CA ALA A 188 21.62 -5.03 14.93
C ALA A 188 22.26 -4.52 16.24
N ALA A 189 21.48 -4.01 17.19
CA ALA A 189 21.99 -3.54 18.48
C ALA A 189 22.20 -4.67 19.49
N VAL A 190 21.83 -5.91 19.14
CA VAL A 190 21.99 -7.10 19.99
C VAL A 190 22.81 -8.18 19.28
N GLY A 191 23.41 -9.08 20.07
CA GLY A 191 24.07 -10.28 19.53
C GLY A 191 23.09 -11.32 18.98
N GLU A 192 23.59 -12.28 18.24
CA GLU A 192 22.75 -13.31 17.60
C GLU A 192 21.93 -14.13 18.60
N ALA A 193 22.51 -14.46 19.76
CA ALA A 193 21.83 -15.22 20.81
C ALA A 193 20.66 -14.43 21.41
N ASP A 194 20.87 -13.12 21.69
CA ASP A 194 19.82 -12.23 22.20
C ASP A 194 18.74 -11.97 21.15
N PHE A 195 19.14 -11.85 19.88
CA PHE A 195 18.18 -11.68 18.78
C PHE A 195 17.30 -12.92 18.61
N ALA A 196 17.86 -14.11 18.77
CA ALA A 196 17.12 -15.38 18.70
C ALA A 196 16.27 -15.67 19.94
N ALA A 197 16.51 -14.95 21.05
CA ALA A 197 15.77 -15.13 22.27
C ALA A 197 14.28 -14.78 22.12
N ARG A 198 13.47 -15.24 23.05
CA ARG A 198 12.02 -14.98 23.10
C ARG A 198 11.70 -13.49 23.04
N ASN A 199 12.43 -12.70 23.80
CA ASN A 199 12.32 -11.25 23.91
C ASN A 199 13.70 -10.60 23.80
N PHE A 200 13.76 -9.32 23.51
CA PHE A 200 14.99 -8.54 23.64
C PHE A 200 15.53 -8.60 25.08
N PRO A 201 16.83 -8.33 25.33
CA PRO A 201 17.40 -8.37 26.68
C PRO A 201 16.69 -7.44 27.68
N MET A 202 16.22 -7.99 28.77
CA MET A 202 15.52 -7.30 29.87
C MET A 202 16.20 -7.63 31.21
N PRO A 203 17.40 -7.11 31.47
CA PRO A 203 18.20 -7.53 32.63
C PRO A 203 17.52 -7.28 33.98
N ASP A 204 16.65 -6.27 34.07
CA ASP A 204 15.96 -5.89 35.30
C ASP A 204 14.53 -6.47 35.39
N GLY A 205 14.22 -7.46 34.57
CA GLY A 205 12.91 -8.11 34.52
C GLY A 205 11.90 -7.38 33.61
N MET A 206 10.95 -8.16 33.07
CA MET A 206 9.99 -7.69 32.07
C MET A 206 9.18 -6.46 32.51
N GLN A 207 8.84 -6.33 33.78
CA GLN A 207 8.06 -5.21 34.32
C GLN A 207 8.74 -3.83 34.19
N ARG A 208 10.03 -3.81 33.88
CA ARG A 208 10.76 -2.56 33.62
C ARG A 208 10.60 -2.08 32.18
N TYR A 209 10.19 -2.95 31.29
CA TYR A 209 10.18 -2.71 29.84
C TYR A 209 8.80 -2.83 29.21
N VAL A 210 7.87 -3.58 29.85
CA VAL A 210 6.62 -4.01 29.21
C VAL A 210 5.41 -3.81 30.13
N TRP A 211 4.36 -3.20 29.61
CA TRP A 211 3.04 -3.15 30.23
C TRP A 211 2.23 -4.36 29.81
N PHE A 212 2.13 -5.38 30.68
CA PHE A 212 1.36 -6.62 30.46
C PHE A 212 0.26 -6.79 31.51
N GLN A 213 -0.56 -7.82 31.41
CA GLN A 213 -1.61 -8.10 32.36
C GLN A 213 -1.06 -8.37 33.77
N GLY A 214 -1.46 -7.58 34.73
CA GLY A 214 -1.04 -7.79 36.12
C GLY A 214 -1.18 -6.53 36.98
N THR A 215 -1.43 -6.73 38.29
CA THR A 215 -1.60 -5.62 39.25
C THR A 215 -0.30 -4.86 39.49
N ARG A 216 0.86 -5.51 39.30
CA ARG A 216 2.20 -4.92 39.42
C ARG A 216 2.77 -4.44 38.06
N SER A 217 1.97 -4.48 37.00
CA SER A 217 2.31 -3.96 35.69
C SER A 217 1.21 -2.99 35.22
N SER A 218 0.45 -3.29 34.19
CA SER A 218 -0.54 -2.38 33.61
C SER A 218 -1.72 -2.05 34.56
N GLY A 219 -2.08 -2.96 35.46
CA GLY A 219 -3.30 -2.86 36.25
C GLY A 219 -4.57 -2.88 35.39
N GLY A 220 -4.53 -3.52 34.22
CA GLY A 220 -5.64 -3.63 33.26
C GLY A 220 -5.95 -2.32 32.51
N ARG A 221 -5.01 -1.40 32.42
CA ARG A 221 -5.16 -0.06 31.79
C ARG A 221 -4.02 0.24 30.84
N VAL A 222 -4.34 0.91 29.74
CA VAL A 222 -3.36 1.52 28.86
C VAL A 222 -2.57 2.59 29.64
N ARG A 223 -1.28 2.70 29.35
CA ARG A 223 -0.35 3.64 30.01
C ARG A 223 0.15 4.68 29.02
N PRO A 224 0.51 5.90 29.49
CA PRO A 224 1.16 6.88 28.64
C PRO A 224 2.47 6.36 28.05
N ILE A 225 2.80 6.80 26.84
CA ILE A 225 4.01 6.39 26.15
C ILE A 225 5.29 6.71 26.93
N GLY A 226 6.32 5.88 26.79
CA GLY A 226 7.67 6.13 27.26
C GLY A 226 7.82 6.19 28.80
N MET A 227 6.98 5.50 29.54
CA MET A 227 7.10 5.44 31.01
C MET A 227 8.09 4.39 31.49
N LEU A 228 8.29 3.33 30.72
CA LEU A 228 9.22 2.25 31.02
C LEU A 228 10.54 2.43 30.26
N GLU A 229 11.43 1.44 30.38
CA GLU A 229 12.69 1.42 29.65
C GLU A 229 12.50 0.98 28.20
N PRO A 230 13.31 1.46 27.27
CA PRO A 230 13.21 1.08 25.86
C PRO A 230 13.90 -0.26 25.60
N ASN A 231 13.65 -0.81 24.41
CA ASN A 231 14.46 -1.90 23.88
C ASN A 231 15.88 -1.39 23.47
N PRO A 232 16.82 -2.28 23.06
CA PRO A 232 18.20 -1.89 22.71
C PRO A 232 18.34 -0.87 21.57
N LEU A 233 17.30 -0.66 20.75
CA LEU A 233 17.26 0.38 19.70
C LEU A 233 16.72 1.72 20.20
N GLY A 234 16.33 1.83 21.48
CA GLY A 234 15.69 3.03 22.01
C GLY A 234 14.21 3.16 21.64
N ILE A 235 13.54 2.05 21.33
CA ILE A 235 12.11 2.00 21.01
C ILE A 235 11.35 1.62 22.28
N PHE A 236 10.36 2.43 22.64
CA PHE A 236 9.55 2.25 23.84
C PHE A 236 8.26 1.51 23.52
N ASP A 237 7.76 0.78 24.50
CA ASP A 237 6.45 0.14 24.49
C ASP A 237 6.23 -0.76 23.23
N ILE A 238 7.33 -1.30 22.64
CA ILE A 238 7.26 -2.18 21.46
C ILE A 238 6.63 -3.54 21.79
N LEU A 239 6.65 -3.94 23.04
CA LEU A 239 5.92 -5.07 23.58
C LEU A 239 4.99 -4.57 24.68
N GLY A 240 3.77 -5.10 24.73
CA GLY A 240 2.77 -4.71 25.72
C GLY A 240 2.10 -3.37 25.40
N ASN A 241 1.55 -2.71 26.39
CA ASN A 241 0.75 -1.49 26.32
C ASN A 241 -0.43 -1.62 25.36
N VAL A 242 -0.26 -1.40 24.05
CA VAL A 242 -1.26 -1.75 23.04
C VAL A 242 -0.65 -2.62 21.96
N SER A 243 -1.39 -3.62 21.48
CA SER A 243 -1.02 -4.37 20.28
C SER A 243 -1.01 -3.45 19.08
N GLU A 244 -0.17 -3.73 18.08
CA GLU A 244 0.07 -2.82 16.98
C GLU A 244 -0.27 -3.41 15.62
N TRP A 245 -1.08 -2.70 14.85
CA TRP A 245 -1.35 -3.04 13.47
C TRP A 245 -0.08 -2.98 12.61
N VAL A 246 0.09 -3.99 11.75
CA VAL A 246 1.10 -4.01 10.69
C VAL A 246 0.44 -4.02 9.30
N LEU A 247 1.26 -3.96 8.25
CA LEU A 247 0.77 -3.75 6.90
C LEU A 247 0.13 -5.00 6.28
N GLU A 248 0.68 -6.18 6.57
CA GLU A 248 0.33 -7.43 5.90
C GLU A 248 -0.95 -8.07 6.45
N PRO A 249 -1.69 -8.79 5.59
CA PRO A 249 -2.71 -9.71 6.03
C PRO A 249 -2.06 -10.93 6.72
N TYR A 250 -2.77 -11.47 7.70
CA TYR A 250 -2.33 -12.67 8.41
C TYR A 250 -2.25 -13.87 7.47
N ARG A 251 -1.20 -14.65 7.63
CA ARG A 251 -1.01 -15.95 6.99
C ARG A 251 -0.48 -16.95 8.00
N LEU A 252 -1.04 -18.15 7.98
CA LEU A 252 -0.45 -19.26 8.70
C LEU A 252 0.95 -19.56 8.13
N ASN A 253 1.81 -20.06 8.98
CA ASN A 253 3.11 -20.55 8.55
C ASN A 253 2.99 -21.99 8.06
N ARG A 254 3.76 -22.31 7.04
CA ARG A 254 3.99 -23.65 6.57
C ARG A 254 5.49 -23.86 6.54
N VAL A 255 5.95 -25.09 6.75
CA VAL A 255 7.39 -25.38 6.75
C VAL A 255 8.06 -24.78 5.51
N GLY A 256 8.98 -23.84 5.74
CA GLY A 256 9.75 -23.14 4.70
C GLY A 256 9.07 -21.93 4.05
N ARG A 257 7.76 -21.65 4.28
CA ARG A 257 7.07 -20.51 3.66
C ARG A 257 5.77 -20.15 4.36
N ALA A 258 5.22 -18.99 4.05
CA ALA A 258 3.85 -18.63 4.42
C ALA A 258 2.82 -19.46 3.63
N HIS A 259 1.69 -19.78 4.26
CA HIS A 259 0.55 -20.41 3.61
C HIS A 259 -0.06 -19.47 2.56
N GLY A 260 -0.63 -20.03 1.50
CA GLY A 260 -1.22 -19.23 0.41
C GLY A 260 -2.49 -18.48 0.80
N GLN A 261 -3.23 -18.95 1.82
CA GLN A 261 -4.43 -18.25 2.29
C GLN A 261 -4.03 -16.99 3.08
N ALA A 262 -4.52 -15.84 2.63
CA ALA A 262 -4.51 -14.61 3.43
C ALA A 262 -5.79 -14.56 4.27
N GLY A 263 -5.63 -14.31 5.56
CA GLY A 263 -6.71 -14.15 6.52
C GLY A 263 -7.05 -12.70 6.82
N GLY A 264 -7.29 -12.41 8.10
CA GLY A 264 -7.48 -11.06 8.62
C GLY A 264 -6.20 -10.24 8.66
N MET A 265 -6.19 -9.17 9.43
CA MET A 265 -5.01 -8.32 9.62
C MET A 265 -4.17 -8.81 10.79
N VAL A 266 -2.87 -8.53 10.75
CA VAL A 266 -1.95 -8.90 11.82
C VAL A 266 -1.84 -7.78 12.84
N ALA A 267 -1.96 -8.14 14.12
CA ALA A 267 -1.54 -7.32 15.26
C ALA A 267 -0.32 -7.97 15.95
N ARG A 268 0.59 -7.13 16.44
CA ARG A 268 1.88 -7.54 17.01
C ARG A 268 2.06 -7.01 18.44
N GLY A 269 2.99 -7.60 19.20
CA GLY A 269 3.50 -7.06 20.46
C GLY A 269 2.78 -7.51 21.73
N GLY A 270 1.52 -7.92 21.62
CA GLY A 270 0.65 -8.08 22.78
C GLY A 270 0.25 -6.72 23.39
N ASP A 271 -0.50 -6.72 24.46
CA ASP A 271 -1.07 -5.51 25.04
C ASP A 271 -1.17 -5.58 26.58
N PHE A 272 -1.72 -4.56 27.22
CA PHE A 272 -1.88 -4.46 28.66
C PHE A 272 -2.82 -5.53 29.26
N LEU A 273 -3.49 -6.33 28.45
CA LEU A 273 -4.33 -7.47 28.84
C LEU A 273 -3.68 -8.83 28.54
N THR A 274 -2.54 -8.82 27.85
CA THR A 274 -1.81 -10.04 27.50
C THR A 274 -1.05 -10.55 28.73
N PRO A 275 -1.20 -11.83 29.13
CA PRO A 275 -0.45 -12.43 30.21
C PRO A 275 1.08 -12.38 29.97
N GLU A 276 1.86 -12.27 31.06
CA GLU A 276 3.31 -12.15 30.99
C GLU A 276 3.96 -13.30 30.18
N GLU A 277 3.51 -14.52 30.40
CA GLU A 277 3.99 -15.72 29.73
C GLU A 277 3.68 -15.75 28.23
N GLN A 278 2.75 -14.92 27.75
CA GLN A 278 2.40 -14.81 26.33
C GLN A 278 3.15 -13.69 25.62
N ILE A 279 3.76 -12.75 26.35
CA ILE A 279 4.57 -11.68 25.77
C ILE A 279 5.82 -12.26 25.11
N ARG A 280 5.99 -11.98 23.83
CA ARG A 280 7.15 -12.35 23.03
C ARG A 280 7.24 -11.56 21.74
N SER A 281 8.47 -11.39 21.24
CA SER A 281 8.72 -10.62 20.01
C SER A 281 8.09 -11.27 18.76
N SER A 282 7.90 -12.59 18.77
CA SER A 282 7.27 -13.35 17.68
C SER A 282 5.74 -13.36 17.72
N LEU A 283 5.10 -12.88 18.80
CA LEU A 283 3.64 -12.92 18.96
C LEU A 283 2.92 -12.24 17.78
N ARG A 284 2.05 -13.00 17.14
CA ARG A 284 1.18 -12.56 16.04
C ARG A 284 -0.28 -12.91 16.37
N ILE A 285 -1.15 -11.97 16.20
CA ILE A 285 -2.58 -12.15 16.43
C ILE A 285 -3.31 -11.85 15.13
N GLU A 286 -4.14 -12.79 14.67
CA GLU A 286 -5.05 -12.57 13.57
C GLU A 286 -6.31 -11.87 14.07
N LEU A 287 -6.67 -10.76 13.43
CA LEU A 287 -7.87 -10.00 13.74
C LEU A 287 -8.70 -9.79 12.46
N PRO A 288 -10.01 -10.02 12.49
CA PRO A 288 -10.87 -9.76 11.35
C PRO A 288 -10.98 -8.24 11.10
N PRO A 289 -11.24 -7.79 9.88
CA PRO A 289 -11.42 -6.37 9.57
C PRO A 289 -12.72 -5.79 10.17
N LEU A 290 -13.72 -6.66 10.40
CA LEU A 290 -15.03 -6.30 10.92
C LEU A 290 -15.36 -7.12 12.16
N ASP A 291 -16.14 -6.55 13.06
CA ASP A 291 -16.70 -7.24 14.21
C ASP A 291 -17.91 -8.10 13.81
N ARG A 292 -18.57 -8.73 14.81
CA ARG A 292 -19.74 -9.59 14.58
C ARG A 292 -20.98 -8.84 14.08
N ASN A 293 -21.01 -7.52 14.21
CA ASN A 293 -22.10 -6.66 13.75
C ASN A 293 -21.85 -6.10 12.34
N GLY A 294 -20.69 -6.41 11.73
CA GLY A 294 -20.28 -5.87 10.45
C GLY A 294 -19.65 -4.47 10.54
N GLU A 295 -19.39 -3.97 11.75
CA GLU A 295 -18.70 -2.71 11.96
C GLU A 295 -17.18 -2.90 11.97
N PRO A 296 -16.38 -1.89 11.59
CA PRO A 296 -14.93 -1.96 11.67
C PRO A 296 -14.46 -2.36 13.07
N LEU A 297 -13.62 -3.39 13.16
CA LEU A 297 -13.13 -3.91 14.44
C LEU A 297 -12.34 -2.84 15.20
N LYS A 298 -12.79 -2.57 16.42
CA LYS A 298 -12.16 -1.65 17.38
C LYS A 298 -11.92 -2.37 18.70
N LEU A 299 -10.68 -2.35 19.16
CA LEU A 299 -10.30 -2.92 20.46
C LEU A 299 -9.55 -1.88 21.27
N ARG A 300 -9.95 -1.71 22.53
CA ARG A 300 -9.34 -0.75 23.47
C ARG A 300 -7.84 -0.98 23.75
N SER A 301 -7.31 -2.09 23.31
CA SER A 301 -5.92 -2.51 23.46
C SER A 301 -5.15 -2.59 22.13
N LEU A 302 -5.69 -2.02 21.05
CA LEU A 302 -5.14 -2.15 19.70
C LEU A 302 -4.91 -0.77 19.08
N GLY A 303 -3.65 -0.43 18.90
CA GLY A 303 -3.15 0.80 18.32
C GLY A 303 -2.22 0.54 17.13
N PHE A 304 -1.24 1.41 16.93
CA PHE A 304 -0.26 1.26 15.86
C PHE A 304 0.94 2.19 16.06
N ARG A 305 2.06 1.87 15.39
CA ARG A 305 3.20 2.77 15.17
C ARG A 305 3.56 2.81 13.69
N PRO A 306 4.02 3.94 13.15
CA PRO A 306 4.37 4.05 11.74
C PRO A 306 5.86 3.78 11.51
N VAL A 307 6.20 3.57 10.22
CA VAL A 307 7.57 3.59 9.70
C VAL A 307 7.70 4.61 8.57
N LEU A 308 8.94 5.05 8.33
CA LEU A 308 9.26 5.76 7.11
C LEU A 308 9.68 4.75 6.04
N ALA A 309 9.05 4.86 4.90
CA ALA A 309 9.34 4.08 3.72
C ALA A 309 9.83 4.97 2.57
N LEU A 310 10.42 4.34 1.58
CA LEU A 310 10.84 4.99 0.35
C LEU A 310 10.44 4.11 -0.83
N VAL A 311 10.11 4.72 -1.98
CA VAL A 311 9.87 3.95 -3.20
C VAL A 311 11.18 3.27 -3.65
N ALA A 312 11.08 2.04 -4.13
CA ALA A 312 12.24 1.28 -4.59
C ALA A 312 12.91 1.95 -5.81
N THR A 313 12.09 2.57 -6.67
CA THR A 313 12.51 3.30 -7.87
C THR A 313 12.55 4.80 -7.57
N SER A 314 13.60 5.24 -6.86
CA SER A 314 13.73 6.58 -6.31
C SER A 314 14.16 7.66 -7.33
N SER A 315 14.54 7.26 -8.55
CA SER A 315 14.86 8.14 -9.68
C SER A 315 14.55 7.44 -11.00
N ASP A 316 14.54 8.17 -12.11
CA ASP A 316 14.33 7.62 -13.46
C ASP A 316 15.46 6.64 -13.88
N GLN A 317 16.64 6.80 -13.34
CA GLN A 317 17.79 5.91 -13.62
C GLN A 317 17.75 4.63 -12.76
N ARG A 318 17.07 4.66 -11.62
CA ARG A 318 17.07 3.57 -10.64
C ARG A 318 16.59 2.22 -11.20
N PRO A 319 15.54 2.13 -12.03
CA PRO A 319 15.12 0.85 -12.62
C PRO A 319 16.21 0.19 -13.47
N ALA A 320 16.95 0.97 -14.24
CA ALA A 320 18.06 0.46 -15.06
C ALA A 320 19.21 -0.06 -14.19
N GLN A 321 19.56 0.68 -13.13
CA GLN A 321 20.59 0.28 -12.17
C GLN A 321 20.21 -1.01 -11.42
N LEU A 322 18.94 -1.13 -10.97
CA LEU A 322 18.43 -2.33 -10.30
C LEU A 322 18.48 -3.54 -11.23
N ARG A 323 18.13 -3.36 -12.52
CA ARG A 323 18.23 -4.43 -13.51
C ARG A 323 19.68 -4.88 -13.69
N ALA A 324 20.60 -3.94 -13.92
CA ALA A 324 22.00 -4.29 -14.07
C ALA A 324 22.55 -5.02 -12.84
N ALA A 325 22.17 -4.60 -11.62
CA ALA A 325 22.56 -5.27 -10.40
C ALA A 325 21.96 -6.70 -10.32
N PHE A 326 20.70 -6.87 -10.72
CA PHE A 326 20.06 -8.19 -10.75
C PHE A 326 20.74 -9.12 -11.77
N GLU A 327 21.01 -8.62 -12.98
CA GLU A 327 21.69 -9.38 -14.03
C GLU A 327 23.11 -9.81 -13.60
N ALA A 328 23.86 -8.91 -12.95
CA ALA A 328 25.18 -9.21 -12.42
C ALA A 328 25.14 -10.29 -11.33
N GLU A 329 24.15 -10.21 -10.41
CA GLU A 329 23.95 -11.21 -9.37
C GLU A 329 23.53 -12.57 -9.96
N ALA A 330 22.61 -12.55 -10.94
CA ALA A 330 22.18 -13.75 -11.66
C ALA A 330 23.33 -14.42 -12.42
N GLN A 331 24.20 -13.64 -13.07
CA GLN A 331 25.41 -14.15 -13.73
C GLN A 331 26.39 -14.76 -12.74
N THR A 332 26.60 -14.12 -11.59
CA THR A 332 27.49 -14.66 -10.54
C THR A 332 26.97 -15.98 -10.00
N ARG A 333 25.66 -16.11 -9.83
CA ARG A 333 25.01 -17.37 -9.44
C ARG A 333 24.99 -18.40 -10.58
N GLY A 334 24.81 -17.96 -11.82
CA GLY A 334 24.77 -18.80 -13.02
C GLY A 334 26.13 -19.37 -13.41
N ASN A 335 27.21 -18.60 -13.23
CA ASN A 335 28.58 -19.07 -13.44
C ASN A 335 29.04 -20.09 -12.37
N ALA A 336 28.32 -20.17 -11.22
CA ALA A 336 28.46 -21.27 -10.25
C ALA A 336 27.65 -22.51 -10.65
N SER A 337 26.95 -22.49 -11.76
CA SER A 337 25.99 -23.49 -12.21
C SER A 337 26.43 -24.15 -13.54
N GLU A 338 27.42 -25.00 -13.47
CA GLU A 338 27.23 -26.28 -14.15
C GLU A 338 26.05 -26.94 -13.42
N ASP A 339 25.02 -27.33 -14.20
CA ASP A 339 23.76 -27.90 -13.69
C ASP A 339 24.03 -28.87 -12.52
N PRO A 340 23.70 -28.52 -11.25
CA PRO A 340 24.03 -29.33 -10.10
C PRO A 340 23.45 -30.75 -10.18
N ALA A 341 22.36 -30.93 -10.93
CA ALA A 341 21.77 -32.24 -11.17
C ALA A 341 22.65 -33.09 -12.07
N ARG A 342 23.32 -32.51 -13.07
CA ARG A 342 24.32 -33.20 -13.91
C ARG A 342 25.57 -33.59 -13.12
N LEU A 343 26.05 -32.68 -12.25
CA LEU A 343 27.19 -33.00 -11.38
C LEU A 343 26.88 -34.16 -10.43
N LEU A 344 25.66 -34.22 -9.91
CA LEU A 344 25.22 -35.34 -9.07
C LEU A 344 25.09 -36.65 -9.87
N ASP A 345 24.66 -36.61 -11.13
CA ASP A 345 24.60 -37.78 -11.99
C ASP A 345 26.01 -38.30 -12.34
N VAL A 346 26.98 -37.41 -12.58
CA VAL A 346 28.41 -37.80 -12.76
C VAL A 346 28.97 -38.42 -11.48
N LEU A 347 28.81 -37.77 -10.34
CA LEU A 347 29.24 -38.27 -9.03
C LEU A 347 28.64 -39.65 -8.70
N LYS A 348 27.35 -39.86 -9.02
CA LYS A 348 26.65 -41.12 -8.86
C LYS A 348 27.32 -42.25 -9.67
N ASN A 349 27.66 -41.94 -10.94
CA ASN A 349 28.27 -42.93 -11.83
C ASN A 349 29.72 -43.27 -11.47
N GLU A 350 30.44 -42.32 -10.87
CA GLU A 350 31.82 -42.49 -10.42
C GLU A 350 31.95 -43.08 -9.00
N THR A 351 30.84 -43.16 -8.24
CA THR A 351 30.86 -43.65 -6.85
C THR A 351 30.71 -45.17 -6.78
N PRO A 352 31.71 -45.91 -6.29
CA PRO A 352 31.66 -47.39 -6.19
C PRO A 352 30.72 -47.87 -5.07
N ASP A 353 30.58 -47.10 -3.97
CA ASP A 353 29.80 -47.47 -2.78
C ASP A 353 28.27 -47.36 -3.05
N PRO A 354 27.53 -48.49 -2.88
CA PRO A 354 26.09 -48.51 -3.13
C PRO A 354 25.29 -47.63 -2.19
N ALA A 355 25.70 -47.48 -0.92
CA ALA A 355 24.99 -46.67 0.07
C ALA A 355 25.15 -45.16 -0.23
N LEU A 356 26.37 -44.75 -0.60
CA LEU A 356 26.69 -43.38 -1.00
C LEU A 356 25.99 -43.04 -2.32
N ARG A 357 25.96 -43.96 -3.28
CA ARG A 357 25.23 -43.81 -4.56
C ARG A 357 23.74 -43.55 -4.34
N GLN A 358 23.12 -44.31 -3.43
CA GLN A 358 21.72 -44.12 -3.06
C GLN A 358 21.49 -42.77 -2.35
N GLY A 359 22.46 -42.29 -1.57
CA GLY A 359 22.46 -40.95 -0.97
C GLY A 359 22.46 -39.84 -2.03
N ILE A 360 23.37 -39.92 -3.01
CA ILE A 360 23.49 -38.98 -4.13
C ILE A 360 22.20 -38.97 -4.95
N GLU A 361 21.59 -40.13 -5.20
CA GLU A 361 20.34 -40.25 -5.95
C GLU A 361 19.17 -39.56 -5.24
N ARG A 362 19.06 -39.67 -3.91
CA ARG A 362 18.06 -38.94 -3.10
C ARG A 362 18.28 -37.44 -3.15
N VAL A 363 19.52 -36.95 -3.05
CA VAL A 363 19.85 -35.54 -3.18
C VAL A 363 19.53 -35.03 -4.59
N GLY A 364 19.86 -35.79 -5.63
CA GLY A 364 19.53 -35.44 -7.01
C GLY A 364 18.01 -35.38 -7.26
N ALA A 365 17.26 -36.33 -6.69
CA ALA A 365 15.79 -36.30 -6.77
C ALA A 365 15.22 -35.06 -6.05
N ALA A 366 15.70 -34.74 -4.85
CA ALA A 366 15.28 -33.55 -4.10
C ALA A 366 15.60 -32.25 -4.86
N LEU A 367 16.80 -32.18 -5.47
CA LEU A 367 17.21 -31.03 -6.25
C LEU A 367 16.32 -30.83 -7.49
N ARG A 368 16.05 -31.91 -8.25
CA ARG A 368 15.13 -31.84 -9.39
C ARG A 368 13.71 -31.43 -8.99
N THR A 369 13.24 -31.90 -7.83
CA THR A 369 11.94 -31.48 -7.29
C THR A 369 11.95 -29.99 -6.94
N ALA A 370 12.98 -29.52 -6.25
CA ALA A 370 13.11 -28.10 -5.91
C ALA A 370 13.23 -27.20 -7.15
N GLN A 371 13.89 -27.66 -8.21
CA GLN A 371 13.96 -26.96 -9.49
C GLN A 371 12.61 -26.88 -10.18
N ARG A 372 11.83 -27.99 -10.19
CA ARG A 372 10.47 -28.00 -10.73
C ARG A 372 9.56 -27.06 -9.94
N GLU A 373 9.60 -27.12 -8.61
CA GLU A 373 8.81 -26.22 -7.77
C GLU A 373 9.13 -24.74 -8.02
N ARG A 374 10.41 -24.39 -8.22
CA ARG A 374 10.79 -23.01 -8.62
C ARG A 374 10.23 -22.63 -9.98
N ASN A 375 10.36 -23.51 -10.95
CA ASN A 375 9.84 -23.26 -12.29
C ASN A 375 8.32 -23.08 -12.28
N ASP A 376 7.61 -23.91 -11.51
CA ASP A 376 6.17 -23.80 -11.34
C ASP A 376 5.78 -22.47 -10.63
N GLN A 377 6.56 -22.03 -9.63
CA GLN A 377 6.37 -20.74 -8.97
C GLN A 377 6.59 -19.56 -9.93
N GLU A 378 7.62 -19.63 -10.79
CA GLU A 378 7.86 -18.61 -11.81
C GLU A 378 6.70 -18.53 -12.82
N ILE A 379 6.22 -19.68 -13.29
CA ILE A 379 5.05 -19.74 -14.20
C ILE A 379 3.81 -19.16 -13.52
N GLN A 380 3.54 -19.52 -12.26
CA GLN A 380 2.43 -18.96 -11.49
C GLN A 380 2.56 -17.44 -11.30
N ALA A 381 3.77 -16.94 -11.08
CA ALA A 381 4.02 -15.50 -11.00
C ALA A 381 3.69 -14.80 -12.34
N ILE A 382 4.11 -15.37 -13.47
CA ILE A 382 3.78 -14.83 -14.79
C ILE A 382 2.26 -14.88 -15.05
N GLN A 383 1.60 -15.99 -14.71
CA GLN A 383 0.13 -16.13 -14.82
C GLN A 383 -0.61 -15.03 -14.05
N SER A 384 -0.20 -14.78 -12.79
CA SER A 384 -0.81 -13.74 -11.97
C SER A 384 -0.62 -12.33 -12.57
N GLN A 385 0.53 -12.06 -13.17
CA GLN A 385 0.81 -10.78 -13.84
C GLN A 385 0.01 -10.61 -15.14
N ILE A 386 -0.16 -11.67 -15.92
CA ILE A 386 -1.00 -11.66 -17.11
C ILE A 386 -2.47 -11.39 -16.74
N ALA A 387 -2.97 -12.09 -15.71
CA ALA A 387 -4.32 -11.87 -15.20
C ALA A 387 -4.50 -10.43 -14.68
N ALA A 388 -3.52 -9.90 -13.95
CA ALA A 388 -3.52 -8.51 -13.47
C ALA A 388 -3.57 -7.52 -14.65
N ALA A 389 -2.75 -7.70 -15.68
CA ALA A 389 -2.75 -6.85 -16.86
C ALA A 389 -4.10 -6.90 -17.59
N ALA A 390 -4.71 -8.08 -17.73
CA ALA A 390 -6.03 -8.24 -18.33
C ALA A 390 -7.13 -7.52 -17.50
N GLN A 391 -7.06 -7.57 -16.17
CA GLN A 391 -7.98 -6.85 -15.30
C GLN A 391 -7.80 -5.33 -15.39
N ILE A 392 -6.57 -4.84 -15.49
CA ILE A 392 -6.30 -3.41 -15.72
C ILE A 392 -6.88 -3.02 -17.10
N GLY A 393 -6.66 -3.81 -18.13
CA GLY A 393 -7.27 -3.62 -19.45
C GLY A 393 -8.79 -3.52 -19.37
N ARG A 394 -9.44 -4.38 -18.61
CA ARG A 394 -10.89 -4.32 -18.36
C ARG A 394 -11.32 -3.02 -17.66
N GLN A 395 -10.56 -2.55 -16.70
CA GLN A 395 -10.85 -1.27 -16.04
C GLN A 395 -10.71 -0.08 -17.00
N ILE A 396 -9.74 -0.11 -17.92
CA ILE A 396 -9.60 0.90 -18.99
C ILE A 396 -10.85 0.90 -19.86
N LEU A 397 -11.31 -0.28 -20.31
CA LEU A 397 -12.51 -0.41 -21.12
C LEU A 397 -13.76 0.15 -20.42
N LEU A 398 -13.93 -0.15 -19.13
CA LEU A 398 -15.05 0.37 -18.35
C LEU A 398 -15.00 1.89 -18.21
N ALA A 399 -13.80 2.48 -18.06
CA ALA A 399 -13.62 3.91 -17.97
C ALA A 399 -13.95 4.61 -19.31
N GLU A 400 -13.54 4.03 -20.44
CA GLU A 400 -13.86 4.57 -21.77
C GLU A 400 -15.35 4.42 -22.11
N GLY A 401 -15.98 3.29 -21.81
CA GLY A 401 -17.40 3.08 -21.99
C GLY A 401 -18.25 4.05 -21.17
N PHE A 402 -17.80 4.44 -19.98
CA PHE A 402 -18.45 5.43 -19.16
C PHE A 402 -18.35 6.84 -19.78
N ALA A 403 -17.21 7.19 -20.37
CA ALA A 403 -17.02 8.47 -21.06
C ALA A 403 -17.92 8.59 -22.29
N GLU A 404 -18.12 7.50 -23.04
CA GLU A 404 -19.04 7.44 -24.18
C GLU A 404 -20.50 7.58 -23.75
N LEU A 405 -20.90 6.92 -22.66
CA LEU A 405 -22.25 7.04 -22.07
C LEU A 405 -22.56 8.48 -21.65
N LEU A 406 -21.60 9.19 -21.06
CA LEU A 406 -21.70 10.59 -20.72
C LEU A 406 -21.90 11.48 -21.96
N GLY A 407 -21.18 11.17 -23.04
CA GLY A 407 -21.35 11.86 -24.33
C GLY A 407 -22.75 11.67 -24.94
N VAL A 408 -23.31 10.46 -24.83
CA VAL A 408 -24.68 10.15 -25.25
C VAL A 408 -25.70 10.88 -24.38
N PHE A 409 -25.52 10.86 -23.07
CA PHE A 409 -26.39 11.55 -22.11
C PHE A 409 -26.43 13.07 -22.36
N ALA A 410 -25.26 13.68 -22.59
CA ALA A 410 -25.17 15.12 -22.90
C ALA A 410 -25.92 15.48 -24.20
N ARG A 411 -25.85 14.61 -25.24
CA ARG A 411 -26.59 14.79 -26.49
C ARG A 411 -28.10 14.68 -26.27
N VAL A 412 -28.56 13.64 -25.57
CA VAL A 412 -29.99 13.46 -25.26
C VAL A 412 -30.53 14.62 -24.45
N GLN A 413 -29.74 15.17 -23.54
CA GLN A 413 -30.13 16.33 -22.74
C GLN A 413 -30.26 17.58 -23.60
N ALA A 414 -29.32 17.82 -24.52
CA ALA A 414 -29.40 18.94 -25.46
C ALA A 414 -30.65 18.86 -26.37
N GLU A 415 -30.96 17.66 -26.89
CA GLU A 415 -32.16 17.41 -27.70
C GLU A 415 -33.45 17.59 -26.89
N THR A 416 -33.47 17.17 -25.63
CA THR A 416 -34.63 17.37 -24.73
C THR A 416 -34.89 18.85 -24.44
N VAL A 417 -33.85 19.64 -24.20
CA VAL A 417 -33.96 21.11 -24.00
C VAL A 417 -34.45 21.79 -25.27
N GLN A 418 -33.97 21.33 -26.44
CA GLN A 418 -34.43 21.88 -27.72
C GLN A 418 -35.90 21.53 -28.01
N ALA A 419 -36.32 20.29 -27.73
CA ALA A 419 -37.71 19.88 -27.83
C ALA A 419 -38.65 20.68 -26.89
N GLN A 420 -38.20 20.94 -25.67
CA GLN A 420 -38.95 21.79 -24.71
C GLN A 420 -39.09 23.23 -25.17
N ARG A 421 -38.07 23.81 -25.83
CA ARG A 421 -38.13 25.14 -26.42
C ARG A 421 -39.16 25.21 -27.55
N LEU A 422 -39.14 24.22 -28.44
CA LEU A 422 -40.10 24.13 -29.55
C LEU A 422 -41.56 23.98 -29.06
N LEU A 423 -41.79 23.18 -28.01
CA LEU A 423 -43.09 23.03 -27.35
C LEU A 423 -43.57 24.33 -26.68
N ALA A 424 -42.66 25.11 -26.08
CA ALA A 424 -42.98 26.41 -25.47
C ALA A 424 -43.33 27.46 -26.53
N GLU A 425 -42.70 27.43 -27.71
CA GLU A 425 -43.00 28.31 -28.84
C GLU A 425 -44.37 28.00 -29.49
N ASP A 426 -44.75 26.71 -29.54
CA ASP A 426 -46.03 26.27 -30.13
C ASP A 426 -47.24 26.52 -29.21
N GLN A 427 -47.03 26.53 -27.87
CA GLN A 427 -48.08 26.88 -26.89
C GLN A 427 -48.50 28.33 -26.93
N GLY A 428 -47.73 29.23 -27.51
CA GLY A 428 -48.11 30.62 -27.78
C GLY A 428 -49.20 30.77 -28.84
N ARG A 429 -49.60 29.69 -29.52
CA ARG A 429 -50.53 29.71 -30.66
C ARG A 429 -51.94 29.18 -30.39
N ILE A 430 -52.21 28.60 -29.22
CA ILE A 430 -53.54 28.03 -28.89
C ILE A 430 -54.31 28.98 -27.96
N ALA A 431 -55.22 29.78 -28.53
CA ALA A 431 -56.15 30.62 -27.80
C ALA A 431 -57.48 29.88 -27.56
N ALA A 432 -57.99 30.01 -26.33
CA ALA A 432 -59.36 29.80 -25.85
C ALA A 432 -59.62 28.54 -25.00
N VAL A 433 -59.23 28.63 -23.71
CA VAL A 433 -59.92 27.96 -22.57
C VAL A 433 -59.69 28.86 -21.33
N THR A 434 -60.63 28.88 -20.39
CA THR A 434 -60.71 29.83 -19.26
C THR A 434 -59.39 30.13 -18.53
N GLN A 435 -59.09 31.41 -18.38
CA GLN A 435 -57.82 31.97 -17.93
C GLN A 435 -57.28 31.42 -16.57
N ALA A 436 -58.18 30.97 -15.68
CA ALA A 436 -57.82 30.46 -14.37
C ALA A 436 -57.30 28.99 -14.39
N GLU A 437 -57.89 28.15 -15.24
CA GLU A 437 -57.45 26.74 -15.39
C GLU A 437 -56.16 26.61 -16.16
N ILE A 438 -55.98 27.52 -17.16
CA ILE A 438 -54.72 27.61 -17.90
C ILE A 438 -53.57 28.04 -16.99
N GLN A 439 -53.81 29.05 -16.14
CA GLN A 439 -52.76 29.49 -15.20
C GLN A 439 -52.41 28.46 -14.14
N ALA A 440 -53.38 27.69 -13.63
CA ALA A 440 -53.10 26.60 -12.69
C ALA A 440 -52.38 25.41 -13.34
N ALA A 441 -52.70 25.11 -14.61
CA ALA A 441 -52.00 24.07 -15.39
C ALA A 441 -50.57 24.51 -15.75
N LEU A 442 -50.38 25.79 -16.16
CA LEU A 442 -49.07 26.36 -16.43
C LEU A 442 -48.15 26.40 -15.19
N ARG A 443 -48.70 26.77 -14.01
CA ARG A 443 -47.93 26.72 -12.76
C ARG A 443 -47.48 25.30 -12.42
N ARG A 444 -48.37 24.29 -12.49
CA ARG A 444 -48.03 22.89 -12.27
C ARG A 444 -47.02 22.37 -13.29
N GLN A 445 -47.11 22.78 -14.53
CA GLN A 445 -46.17 22.44 -15.58
C GLN A 445 -44.81 23.11 -15.34
N GLN A 446 -44.77 24.39 -14.95
CA GLN A 446 -43.57 25.12 -14.60
C GLN A 446 -42.88 24.51 -13.38
N GLU A 447 -43.63 24.13 -12.32
CA GLU A 447 -43.09 23.44 -11.15
C GLU A 447 -42.50 22.07 -11.51
N ARG A 448 -43.17 21.27 -12.33
CA ARG A 448 -42.64 19.98 -12.83
C ARG A 448 -41.40 20.19 -13.70
N THR A 449 -41.43 21.15 -14.60
CA THR A 449 -40.26 21.46 -15.45
C THR A 449 -39.09 21.92 -14.58
N GLN A 450 -39.32 22.76 -13.58
CA GLN A 450 -38.29 23.19 -12.64
C GLN A 450 -37.73 22.03 -11.80
N GLN A 451 -38.58 21.10 -11.33
CA GLN A 451 -38.15 19.89 -10.62
C GLN A 451 -37.30 18.98 -11.51
N ILE A 452 -37.71 18.78 -12.76
CA ILE A 452 -36.94 17.99 -13.74
C ILE A 452 -35.59 18.65 -14.00
N THR A 453 -35.58 19.97 -14.24
CA THR A 453 -34.36 20.74 -14.50
C THR A 453 -33.41 20.69 -13.30
N ASN A 454 -33.93 20.84 -12.07
CA ASN A 454 -33.12 20.75 -10.86
C ASN A 454 -32.56 19.32 -10.63
N THR A 455 -33.34 18.29 -10.93
CA THR A 455 -32.91 16.90 -10.83
C THR A 455 -31.83 16.59 -11.88
N MET A 456 -32.04 17.04 -13.12
CA MET A 456 -31.08 16.92 -14.20
C MET A 456 -29.76 17.64 -13.88
N ALA A 457 -29.84 18.87 -13.34
CA ALA A 457 -28.65 19.61 -12.92
C ALA A 457 -27.87 18.91 -11.81
N ARG A 458 -28.54 18.24 -10.86
CA ARG A 458 -27.89 17.42 -9.83
C ARG A 458 -27.21 16.19 -10.41
N ILE A 459 -27.89 15.51 -11.32
CA ILE A 459 -27.31 14.34 -12.03
C ILE A 459 -26.11 14.78 -12.85
N GLU A 460 -26.22 15.88 -13.60
CA GLU A 460 -25.13 16.44 -14.39
C GLU A 460 -23.93 16.84 -13.51
N ALA A 461 -24.17 17.50 -12.38
CA ALA A 461 -23.11 17.85 -11.43
C ALA A 461 -22.41 16.63 -10.84
N ALA A 462 -23.17 15.58 -10.49
CA ALA A 462 -22.62 14.32 -10.01
C ALA A 462 -21.81 13.59 -11.11
N LEU A 463 -22.30 13.58 -12.35
CA LEU A 463 -21.61 12.97 -13.48
C LEU A 463 -20.36 13.77 -13.87
N ARG A 464 -20.38 15.10 -13.84
CA ARG A 464 -19.20 15.96 -14.08
C ARG A 464 -18.15 15.74 -13.00
N SER A 465 -18.54 15.71 -11.73
CA SER A 465 -17.63 15.42 -10.63
C SER A 465 -16.95 14.04 -10.77
N GLN A 466 -17.69 13.03 -11.25
CA GLN A 466 -17.09 11.73 -11.58
C GLN A 466 -16.22 11.79 -12.84
N ALA A 467 -16.58 12.61 -13.83
CA ALA A 467 -15.83 12.72 -15.10
C ALA A 467 -14.52 13.50 -14.95
N GLU A 468 -14.45 14.48 -14.06
CA GLU A 468 -13.25 15.31 -13.83
C GLU A 468 -12.02 14.50 -13.41
N GLY A 469 -12.22 13.37 -12.73
CA GLY A 469 -11.13 12.43 -12.37
C GLY A 469 -10.81 11.36 -13.44
N GLN A 470 -11.68 11.16 -14.44
CA GLN A 470 -11.55 10.05 -15.39
C GLN A 470 -10.31 10.13 -16.31
N PRO A 471 -9.94 11.29 -16.89
CA PRO A 471 -8.76 11.35 -17.75
C PRO A 471 -7.46 11.01 -17.00
N ALA A 472 -7.31 11.50 -15.76
CA ALA A 472 -6.15 11.19 -14.92
C ALA A 472 -6.14 9.70 -14.55
N ARG A 473 -7.29 9.13 -14.19
CA ARG A 473 -7.44 7.72 -13.86
C ARG A 473 -7.16 6.81 -15.07
N SER A 474 -7.65 7.16 -16.25
CA SER A 474 -7.36 6.43 -17.49
C SER A 474 -5.87 6.47 -17.84
N GLN A 475 -5.22 7.62 -17.63
CA GLN A 475 -3.77 7.74 -17.83
C GLN A 475 -2.98 6.90 -16.84
N GLU A 476 -3.40 6.85 -15.58
CA GLU A 476 -2.78 6.06 -14.53
C GLU A 476 -2.94 4.55 -14.79
N LEU A 477 -4.14 4.10 -15.18
CA LEU A 477 -4.41 2.73 -15.56
C LEU A 477 -3.58 2.31 -16.78
N ALA A 478 -3.48 3.16 -17.80
CA ALA A 478 -2.66 2.91 -18.97
C ALA A 478 -1.17 2.80 -18.61
N ALA A 479 -0.67 3.68 -17.73
CA ALA A 479 0.70 3.60 -17.23
C ALA A 479 0.93 2.32 -16.40
N SER A 480 -0.04 1.91 -15.59
CA SER A 480 0.02 0.67 -14.80
C SER A 480 0.03 -0.57 -15.70
N TYR A 481 -0.83 -0.60 -16.73
CA TYR A 481 -0.83 -1.66 -17.72
C TYR A 481 0.53 -1.80 -18.41
N MET A 482 1.08 -0.70 -18.91
CA MET A 482 2.38 -0.69 -19.58
C MET A 482 3.51 -1.13 -18.65
N ARG A 483 3.52 -0.70 -17.39
CA ARG A 483 4.51 -1.17 -16.41
C ARG A 483 4.46 -2.68 -16.24
N THR A 484 3.27 -3.27 -16.08
CA THR A 484 3.09 -4.72 -15.93
C THR A 484 3.56 -5.46 -17.18
N VAL A 485 3.15 -5.02 -18.37
CA VAL A 485 3.55 -5.63 -19.65
C VAL A 485 5.07 -5.58 -19.83
N LEU A 486 5.68 -4.43 -19.58
CA LEU A 486 7.12 -4.26 -19.71
C LEU A 486 7.89 -5.07 -18.65
N ALA A 487 7.40 -5.16 -17.43
CA ALA A 487 8.04 -5.94 -16.36
C ALA A 487 8.11 -7.42 -16.73
N VAL A 488 6.99 -8.02 -17.10
CA VAL A 488 6.93 -9.45 -17.46
C VAL A 488 7.70 -9.73 -18.74
N GLY A 489 7.50 -8.95 -19.80
CA GLY A 489 8.17 -9.19 -21.08
C GLY A 489 9.68 -9.03 -21.04
N ARG A 490 10.21 -8.33 -20.03
CA ARG A 490 11.66 -8.19 -19.80
C ARG A 490 12.24 -9.25 -18.87
N SER A 491 11.43 -9.83 -18.00
CA SER A 491 11.88 -10.80 -16.97
C SER A 491 11.69 -12.25 -17.38
N ALA A 492 10.83 -12.55 -18.35
CA ALA A 492 10.49 -13.90 -18.74
C ALA A 492 10.75 -14.13 -20.24
N ASP A 493 11.11 -15.37 -20.60
CA ASP A 493 11.26 -15.75 -21.99
C ASP A 493 9.89 -15.94 -22.68
N ARG A 494 9.93 -15.87 -24.00
CA ARG A 494 8.73 -15.95 -24.85
C ARG A 494 7.89 -17.20 -24.58
N LEU A 495 8.52 -18.37 -24.43
CA LEU A 495 7.79 -19.64 -24.29
C LEU A 495 7.03 -19.69 -22.98
N ARG A 496 7.65 -19.29 -21.88
CA ARG A 496 7.02 -19.21 -20.56
C ARG A 496 5.84 -18.23 -20.54
N ILE A 497 5.99 -17.07 -21.20
CA ILE A 497 4.88 -16.11 -21.32
C ILE A 497 3.72 -16.70 -22.11
N GLN A 498 4.00 -17.41 -23.20
CA GLN A 498 2.97 -18.05 -24.03
C GLN A 498 2.24 -19.16 -23.27
N ASP A 499 2.97 -20.04 -22.58
CA ASP A 499 2.39 -21.14 -21.81
C ASP A 499 1.53 -20.61 -20.65
N ALA A 500 2.05 -19.65 -19.88
CA ALA A 500 1.29 -18.99 -18.83
C ALA A 500 0.03 -18.30 -19.38
N GLY A 501 0.16 -17.61 -20.51
CA GLY A 501 -0.95 -16.94 -21.19
C GLY A 501 -2.05 -17.88 -21.65
N ASN A 502 -1.69 -19.06 -22.17
CA ASN A 502 -2.66 -20.09 -22.57
C ASN A 502 -3.46 -20.62 -21.38
N ILE A 503 -2.80 -20.85 -20.24
CA ILE A 503 -3.45 -21.32 -19.00
C ILE A 503 -4.43 -20.26 -18.49
N VAL A 504 -3.99 -19.01 -18.34
CA VAL A 504 -4.86 -17.91 -17.91
C VAL A 504 -6.02 -17.66 -18.88
N HIS A 505 -5.77 -17.85 -20.18
CA HIS A 505 -6.83 -17.74 -21.19
C HIS A 505 -7.91 -18.81 -21.02
N GLN A 506 -7.54 -20.07 -20.81
CA GLN A 506 -8.49 -21.15 -20.52
C GLN A 506 -9.28 -20.89 -19.23
N GLU A 507 -8.61 -20.50 -18.17
CA GLU A 507 -9.26 -20.15 -16.91
C GLU A 507 -10.25 -18.98 -17.06
N SER A 508 -9.87 -17.96 -17.85
CA SER A 508 -10.71 -16.79 -18.10
C SER A 508 -12.00 -17.10 -18.87
N GLN A 509 -12.00 -18.15 -19.68
CA GLN A 509 -13.20 -18.60 -20.41
C GLN A 509 -14.29 -19.14 -19.47
N SER A 510 -13.91 -19.72 -18.32
CA SER A 510 -14.84 -20.22 -17.31
C SER A 510 -15.46 -19.12 -16.43
N GLN A 511 -14.86 -17.93 -16.42
CA GLN A 511 -15.27 -16.80 -15.60
C GLN A 511 -16.30 -15.95 -16.32
N ASN A 512 -17.31 -16.28 -16.82
CA ASN A 512 -18.44 -15.54 -17.44
C ASN A 512 -18.31 -13.98 -17.49
N LEU A 513 -17.07 -13.48 -17.64
CA LEU A 513 -16.70 -12.07 -17.72
C LEU A 513 -16.46 -11.69 -19.18
N GLN A 514 -17.35 -10.85 -19.68
CA GLN A 514 -17.29 -10.36 -21.06
C GLN A 514 -15.90 -9.75 -21.35
N HIS A 515 -15.33 -10.08 -22.50
CA HIS A 515 -14.03 -9.62 -23.01
C HIS A 515 -12.77 -10.07 -22.25
N LEU A 516 -12.87 -10.69 -21.06
CA LEU A 516 -11.69 -11.08 -20.30
C LEU A 516 -10.75 -12.03 -21.07
N PRO A 517 -11.24 -13.08 -21.77
CA PRO A 517 -10.36 -13.96 -22.55
C PRO A 517 -9.59 -13.23 -23.66
N GLU A 518 -10.21 -12.24 -24.30
CA GLU A 518 -9.55 -11.46 -25.34
C GLU A 518 -8.51 -10.50 -24.75
N LEU A 519 -8.80 -9.89 -23.61
CA LEU A 519 -7.84 -9.04 -22.88
C LEU A 519 -6.62 -9.83 -22.40
N VAL A 520 -6.80 -11.08 -21.99
CA VAL A 520 -5.69 -12.00 -21.67
C VAL A 520 -4.81 -12.24 -22.91
N ARG A 521 -5.40 -12.48 -24.08
CA ARG A 521 -4.64 -12.66 -25.33
C ARG A 521 -3.86 -11.40 -25.70
N ILE A 522 -4.47 -10.23 -25.58
CA ILE A 522 -3.83 -8.95 -25.88
C ILE A 522 -2.65 -8.73 -24.92
N ALA A 523 -2.85 -8.91 -23.62
CA ALA A 523 -1.80 -8.76 -22.61
C ALA A 523 -0.63 -9.73 -22.88
N THR A 524 -0.91 -11.00 -23.14
CA THR A 524 0.10 -12.01 -23.49
C THR A 524 0.88 -11.63 -24.74
N ARG A 525 0.19 -11.18 -25.81
CA ARG A 525 0.82 -10.73 -27.04
C ARG A 525 1.75 -9.53 -26.82
N HIS A 526 1.34 -8.54 -26.03
CA HIS A 526 2.16 -7.39 -25.70
C HIS A 526 3.41 -7.79 -24.89
N MET A 527 3.27 -8.69 -23.92
CA MET A 527 4.40 -9.20 -23.14
C MET A 527 5.40 -9.97 -24.00
N VAL A 528 4.90 -10.81 -24.93
CA VAL A 528 5.72 -11.52 -25.92
C VAL A 528 6.42 -10.54 -26.86
N ALA A 529 5.76 -9.49 -27.30
CA ALA A 529 6.38 -8.46 -28.14
C ALA A 529 7.56 -7.78 -27.41
N VAL A 530 7.41 -7.51 -26.12
CA VAL A 530 8.49 -6.96 -25.28
C VAL A 530 9.65 -7.95 -25.16
N SER A 531 9.38 -9.24 -24.91
CA SER A 531 10.44 -10.26 -24.81
C SER A 531 11.21 -10.45 -26.12
N ASN A 532 10.60 -10.14 -27.26
CA ASN A 532 11.22 -10.15 -28.58
C ASN A 532 11.94 -8.81 -28.93
N GLY A 533 12.02 -7.86 -28.00
CA GLY A 533 12.66 -6.56 -28.23
C GLY A 533 11.81 -5.51 -28.96
N ASN A 534 10.52 -5.79 -29.20
CA ASN A 534 9.57 -4.93 -29.90
C ASN A 534 8.42 -4.48 -29.00
N PRO A 535 8.67 -3.65 -27.97
CA PRO A 535 7.61 -3.20 -27.05
C PRO A 535 6.56 -2.36 -27.81
N PRO A 536 5.25 -2.56 -27.56
CA PRO A 536 4.23 -1.70 -28.13
C PRO A 536 4.34 -0.28 -27.55
N SER A 537 4.02 0.73 -28.37
CA SER A 537 3.82 2.07 -27.84
C SER A 537 2.60 2.09 -26.91
N ARG A 538 2.52 3.09 -26.04
CA ARG A 538 1.36 3.25 -25.16
C ARG A 538 0.06 3.42 -25.96
N GLU A 539 0.09 4.24 -27.01
CA GLU A 539 -1.06 4.47 -27.89
C GLU A 539 -1.50 3.19 -28.56
N GLN A 540 -0.57 2.40 -29.07
CA GLN A 540 -0.84 1.12 -29.71
C GLN A 540 -1.44 0.11 -28.73
N ALA A 541 -0.91 0.00 -27.53
CA ALA A 541 -1.43 -0.89 -26.51
C ALA A 541 -2.87 -0.49 -26.09
N MET A 542 -3.14 0.82 -25.96
CA MET A 542 -4.47 1.31 -25.62
C MET A 542 -5.46 1.08 -26.78
N ALA A 543 -5.05 1.31 -28.01
CA ALA A 543 -5.88 1.02 -29.19
C ALA A 543 -6.24 -0.48 -29.31
N ASP A 544 -5.30 -1.38 -29.04
CA ASP A 544 -5.54 -2.82 -29.04
C ASP A 544 -6.56 -3.23 -27.96
N LEU A 545 -6.45 -2.67 -26.76
CA LEU A 545 -7.41 -2.90 -25.68
C LEU A 545 -8.81 -2.39 -26.05
N THR A 546 -8.92 -1.15 -26.56
CA THR A 546 -10.19 -0.54 -26.94
C THR A 546 -10.87 -1.26 -28.09
N ASN A 547 -10.10 -1.76 -29.06
CA ASN A 547 -10.64 -2.52 -30.19
C ASN A 547 -11.23 -3.88 -29.77
N ALA A 548 -10.87 -4.42 -28.61
CA ALA A 548 -11.48 -5.63 -28.07
C ALA A 548 -12.99 -5.48 -27.77
N LEU A 549 -13.50 -4.25 -27.68
CA LEU A 549 -14.93 -3.94 -27.48
C LEU A 549 -15.74 -3.86 -28.78
N ARG A 550 -15.10 -3.67 -29.92
CA ARG A 550 -15.83 -3.50 -31.18
C ARG A 550 -16.44 -4.81 -31.59
N PRO A 551 -17.75 -4.88 -31.81
CA PRO A 551 -18.36 -6.07 -32.42
C PRO A 551 -17.67 -6.34 -33.75
N ALA A 552 -17.37 -7.62 -34.04
CA ALA A 552 -16.80 -8.01 -35.30
C ALA A 552 -17.67 -7.45 -36.44
N PRO A 553 -17.08 -6.92 -37.53
CA PRO A 553 -17.84 -6.40 -38.63
C PRO A 553 -18.74 -7.53 -39.18
N PRO A 554 -20.00 -7.25 -39.49
CA PRO A 554 -20.91 -8.25 -40.03
C PRO A 554 -20.34 -8.74 -41.35
N GLY A 555 -19.81 -9.99 -41.37
CA GLY A 555 -19.24 -10.62 -42.57
C GLY A 555 -17.98 -11.47 -42.37
N SER A 556 -17.35 -11.51 -41.21
CA SER A 556 -16.21 -12.40 -40.99
C SER A 556 -16.65 -13.77 -40.42
N ASN A 557 -17.21 -14.62 -41.28
CA ASN A 557 -17.35 -16.04 -41.00
C ASN A 557 -15.95 -16.67 -41.04
N ALA A 558 -15.33 -16.87 -39.87
CA ALA A 558 -14.21 -17.80 -39.74
C ALA A 558 -14.75 -19.24 -39.93
N PRO A 559 -14.09 -20.09 -40.70
CA PRO A 559 -14.58 -21.45 -40.95
C PRO A 559 -14.53 -22.25 -39.63
N ALA A 560 -15.67 -22.85 -39.29
CA ALA A 560 -15.77 -23.86 -38.27
C ALA A 560 -14.81 -25.02 -38.60
N GLN A 561 -13.73 -25.15 -37.87
CA GLN A 561 -12.95 -26.39 -37.89
C GLN A 561 -13.76 -27.46 -37.14
N ARG A 562 -14.42 -28.31 -37.93
CA ARG A 562 -14.89 -29.64 -37.51
C ARG A 562 -13.68 -30.55 -37.30
N ARG A 563 -13.70 -31.24 -36.18
CA ARG A 563 -13.01 -32.42 -35.68
C ARG A 563 -11.83 -32.19 -34.79
#